data_5ef7e9a39d2c59f2738b9c1b60f18c57
#
_entry.id   5ef7e9a39d2c59f2738b9c1b60f18c57
#
_cell.length_a   1.000
_cell.length_b   1.000
_cell.length_c   1.000
_cell.angle_alpha   90.00
_cell.angle_beta   90.00
_cell.angle_gamma   90.00
#
_symmetry.space_group_name_H-M   'P 1'
#
loop_
_entity.id
_entity.type
_entity.pdbx_description
1 polymer ?
#
loop_
_entity_poly.entity_id
_entity_poly.type
_entity_poly.pdbx_seq_one_letter_code
_entity_poly.pdbx_strand_id
1 'polypeptide(L)'
;MKISDGIQQSFKNYIQSLGGKSIESYDKKGGFIAIGFDLNIHGQTVPLSVKYIDQKRWLSLPTVSVAQCNLPALDHVGNNGLICVTDHQGEMFDSADLFGLFKYAVDTAISILTNALESYSAGNRKALYEEIDGYNQTVVSDDPIVIATHNPNQSDSLYAWCINLTKQRNTPQCHHIKYLVDGASQHPPSSNPYTAIKVTKIILPRIENFVIPNLFTSFDEHWWEQQTLNFSTQQLDSLNKKSKFKIVLLEIPTPKMRTYLVISYYQDMASNKYRNFKIQTLQRGWREYLLNRTGMESQFSSKKPVVIAGCGSVGSRVAEILAESDVDKLILVDYDDMKTDNIMRHYLGIQDVNQSKVSALKNRLQQNIPELEVVVYKTNILNWLNSQNDEQLSEMHSIVLATGHPPTELEVCRRYILTRRMSKLYLVG
;
A
#
# COMPACT_ATOMS: atom_id res chain seq x y z
N MET A 1 30.92 -19.67 0.02
CA MET A 1 31.88 -20.06 -1.03
C MET A 1 32.25 -18.79 -1.76
N LYS A 2 33.52 -18.40 -1.73
CA LYS A 2 33.97 -17.20 -2.47
C LYS A 2 33.84 -17.47 -3.98
N ILE A 3 33.37 -16.47 -4.72
CA ILE A 3 33.43 -16.53 -6.19
C ILE A 3 34.90 -16.61 -6.58
N SER A 4 35.29 -17.65 -7.31
CA SER A 4 36.67 -17.86 -7.68
C SER A 4 37.20 -16.78 -8.62
N ASP A 5 38.49 -16.50 -8.58
CA ASP A 5 39.13 -15.52 -9.46
C ASP A 5 38.90 -15.84 -10.95
N GLY A 6 38.81 -17.13 -11.30
CA GLY A 6 38.45 -17.58 -12.65
C GLY A 6 37.06 -17.14 -13.11
N ILE A 7 36.08 -17.24 -12.23
CA ILE A 7 34.69 -16.78 -12.54
C ILE A 7 34.65 -15.25 -12.66
N GLN A 8 35.34 -14.54 -11.78
CA GLN A 8 35.43 -13.07 -11.89
C GLN A 8 36.07 -12.63 -13.21
N GLN A 9 37.11 -13.36 -13.64
CA GLN A 9 37.75 -13.09 -14.94
C GLN A 9 36.79 -13.37 -16.10
N SER A 10 35.97 -14.41 -16.01
CA SER A 10 34.92 -14.68 -17.03
C SER A 10 33.90 -13.55 -17.08
N PHE A 11 33.48 -12.98 -15.95
CA PHE A 11 32.60 -11.82 -15.93
C PHE A 11 33.20 -10.60 -16.62
N LYS A 12 34.49 -10.31 -16.33
CA LYS A 12 35.22 -9.20 -16.97
C LYS A 12 35.37 -9.39 -18.47
N ASN A 13 35.74 -10.60 -18.89
CA ASN A 13 35.88 -10.94 -20.31
C ASN A 13 34.55 -10.78 -21.06
N TYR A 14 33.45 -11.15 -20.42
CA TYR A 14 32.12 -10.98 -20.98
C TYR A 14 31.77 -9.49 -21.15
N ILE A 15 31.98 -8.68 -20.13
CA ILE A 15 31.78 -7.22 -20.20
C ILE A 15 32.63 -6.61 -21.31
N GLN A 16 33.89 -7.01 -21.45
CA GLN A 16 34.76 -6.56 -22.55
C GLN A 16 34.21 -6.93 -23.92
N SER A 17 33.65 -8.13 -24.07
CA SER A 17 33.03 -8.55 -25.33
C SER A 17 31.82 -7.73 -25.72
N LEU A 18 31.14 -7.10 -24.75
CA LEU A 18 30.03 -6.15 -24.98
C LEU A 18 30.51 -4.72 -25.28
N GLY A 19 31.83 -4.49 -25.31
CA GLY A 19 32.41 -3.17 -25.49
C GLY A 19 32.54 -2.34 -24.19
N GLY A 20 32.42 -2.98 -23.05
CA GLY A 20 32.58 -2.35 -21.73
C GLY A 20 33.99 -1.82 -21.53
N LYS A 21 34.08 -0.62 -20.96
CA LYS A 21 35.33 0.09 -20.64
C LYS A 21 35.43 0.35 -19.14
N SER A 22 36.63 0.80 -18.69
CA SER A 22 36.84 1.20 -17.29
C SER A 22 36.44 0.12 -16.27
N ILE A 23 36.72 -1.16 -16.58
CA ILE A 23 36.25 -2.29 -15.79
C ILE A 23 37.00 -2.37 -14.45
N GLU A 24 36.30 -2.12 -13.36
CA GLU A 24 36.82 -2.19 -12.00
C GLU A 24 36.07 -3.25 -11.21
N SER A 25 36.79 -3.98 -10.35
CA SER A 25 36.15 -4.93 -9.43
C SER A 25 36.48 -4.57 -7.99
N TYR A 26 35.46 -4.59 -7.16
CA TYR A 26 35.55 -4.29 -5.74
C TYR A 26 35.12 -5.52 -4.95
N ASP A 27 36.05 -6.09 -4.18
CA ASP A 27 35.76 -7.11 -3.16
C ASP A 27 35.61 -6.39 -1.81
N LYS A 28 34.36 -6.31 -1.30
CA LYS A 28 34.10 -5.71 0.02
C LYS A 28 34.04 -6.78 1.10
N LYS A 29 34.61 -6.47 2.26
CA LYS A 29 34.43 -7.26 3.49
C LYS A 29 32.93 -7.50 3.71
N GLY A 30 32.47 -8.70 3.49
CA GLY A 30 31.04 -9.04 3.58
C GLY A 30 30.54 -10.03 2.49
N GLY A 31 31.46 -10.53 1.66
CA GLY A 31 31.16 -11.62 0.71
C GLY A 31 30.32 -11.17 -0.50
N PHE A 32 30.46 -9.93 -0.97
CA PHE A 32 29.91 -9.54 -2.24
C PHE A 32 30.97 -8.96 -3.18
N ILE A 33 30.78 -9.22 -4.46
CA ILE A 33 31.59 -8.70 -5.54
C ILE A 33 30.78 -7.67 -6.28
N ALA A 34 31.36 -6.51 -6.52
CA ALA A 34 30.80 -5.50 -7.40
C ALA A 34 31.76 -5.29 -8.57
N ILE A 35 31.22 -5.26 -9.78
CA ILE A 35 31.96 -4.95 -10.99
C ILE A 35 31.33 -3.70 -11.61
N GLY A 36 32.10 -2.62 -11.65
CA GLY A 36 31.74 -1.37 -12.33
C GLY A 36 32.33 -1.33 -13.72
N PHE A 37 31.61 -0.76 -14.69
CA PHE A 37 32.08 -0.57 -16.05
C PHE A 37 31.25 0.48 -16.78
N ASP A 38 31.84 1.08 -17.80
CA ASP A 38 31.16 2.03 -18.69
C ASP A 38 30.75 1.31 -19.98
N LEU A 39 29.50 1.49 -20.40
CA LEU A 39 29.00 0.94 -21.66
C LEU A 39 28.34 2.04 -22.49
N ASN A 40 28.56 2.02 -23.81
CA ASN A 40 27.83 2.88 -24.71
C ASN A 40 26.46 2.27 -25.01
N ILE A 41 25.39 2.95 -24.60
CA ILE A 41 24.01 2.53 -24.84
C ILE A 41 23.30 3.68 -25.55
N HIS A 42 22.78 3.43 -26.73
CA HIS A 42 22.07 4.43 -27.55
C HIS A 42 22.86 5.75 -27.72
N GLY A 43 24.19 5.64 -27.94
CA GLY A 43 25.07 6.79 -28.14
C GLY A 43 25.49 7.52 -26.85
N GLN A 44 25.04 7.10 -25.68
CA GLN A 44 25.41 7.65 -24.39
C GLN A 44 26.30 6.69 -23.61
N THR A 45 27.30 7.21 -22.93
CA THR A 45 28.11 6.41 -22.03
C THR A 45 27.39 6.29 -20.68
N VAL A 46 26.96 5.08 -20.35
CA VAL A 46 26.24 4.77 -19.12
C VAL A 46 27.15 3.97 -18.18
N PRO A 47 27.45 4.50 -17.00
CA PRO A 47 28.22 3.76 -15.99
C PRO A 47 27.31 2.75 -15.30
N LEU A 48 27.68 1.47 -15.35
CA LEU A 48 26.95 0.36 -14.79
C LEU A 48 27.70 -0.29 -13.64
N SER A 49 26.99 -0.84 -12.69
CA SER A 49 27.52 -1.65 -11.61
C SER A 49 26.69 -2.92 -11.45
N VAL A 50 27.36 -4.06 -11.48
CA VAL A 50 26.76 -5.36 -11.18
C VAL A 50 27.23 -5.82 -9.83
N LYS A 51 26.30 -6.09 -8.92
CA LYS A 51 26.58 -6.59 -7.56
C LYS A 51 26.12 -8.02 -7.42
N TYR A 52 27.03 -8.88 -6.99
CA TYR A 52 26.77 -10.27 -6.69
C TYR A 52 26.99 -10.51 -5.19
N ILE A 53 25.94 -10.94 -4.48
CA ILE A 53 26.00 -11.22 -3.05
C ILE A 53 26.15 -12.72 -2.85
N ASP A 54 27.36 -13.17 -2.47
CA ASP A 54 27.69 -14.60 -2.31
C ASP A 54 26.77 -15.34 -1.32
N GLN A 55 26.38 -14.69 -0.23
CA GLN A 55 25.52 -15.31 0.80
C GLN A 55 24.07 -15.51 0.35
N LYS A 56 23.61 -14.78 -0.67
CA LYS A 56 22.22 -14.82 -1.18
C LYS A 56 22.12 -15.28 -2.64
N ARG A 57 23.23 -15.73 -3.24
CA ARG A 57 23.30 -16.06 -4.68
C ARG A 57 22.27 -17.10 -5.15
N TRP A 58 21.89 -18.01 -4.25
CA TRP A 58 20.90 -19.03 -4.53
C TRP A 58 19.45 -18.55 -4.42
N LEU A 59 19.22 -17.29 -3.96
CA LEU A 59 17.89 -16.69 -3.79
C LEU A 59 17.58 -15.59 -4.81
N SER A 60 18.60 -15.02 -5.49
CA SER A 60 18.38 -13.85 -6.35
C SER A 60 19.42 -13.75 -7.45
N LEU A 61 19.03 -13.12 -8.55
CA LEU A 61 19.95 -12.67 -9.59
C LEU A 61 20.94 -11.63 -9.06
N PRO A 62 22.10 -11.46 -9.73
CA PRO A 62 22.93 -10.28 -9.53
C PRO A 62 22.12 -9.00 -9.73
N THR A 63 22.31 -8.03 -8.86
CA THR A 63 21.67 -6.72 -9.03
C THR A 63 22.48 -5.88 -10.00
N VAL A 64 21.81 -5.31 -10.99
CA VAL A 64 22.42 -4.37 -11.95
C VAL A 64 21.89 -2.98 -11.66
N SER A 65 22.76 -2.01 -11.62
CA SER A 65 22.40 -0.61 -11.39
C SER A 65 23.19 0.33 -12.26
N VAL A 66 22.58 1.41 -12.64
CA VAL A 66 23.27 2.59 -13.17
C VAL A 66 24.03 3.23 -12.00
N ALA A 67 25.28 3.60 -12.18
CA ALA A 67 26.02 4.42 -11.21
C ALA A 67 25.60 5.90 -11.34
N GLN A 68 25.97 6.72 -10.37
CA GLN A 68 25.56 8.12 -10.33
C GLN A 68 25.99 8.87 -11.61
N CYS A 69 24.99 9.31 -12.37
CA CYS A 69 25.18 10.06 -13.61
C CYS A 69 23.93 10.93 -13.87
N ASN A 70 24.01 11.82 -14.85
CA ASN A 70 22.91 12.71 -15.20
C ASN A 70 22.03 12.07 -16.28
N LEU A 71 21.20 11.11 -15.88
CA LEU A 71 20.17 10.49 -16.72
C LEU A 71 18.77 10.94 -16.28
N PRO A 72 17.82 11.05 -17.24
CA PRO A 72 16.42 11.27 -16.90
C PRO A 72 15.83 10.09 -16.15
N ALA A 73 14.61 10.26 -15.63
CA ALA A 73 13.80 9.14 -15.18
C ALA A 73 13.51 8.20 -16.34
N LEU A 74 13.72 6.91 -16.14
CA LEU A 74 13.55 5.84 -17.12
C LEU A 74 12.62 4.77 -16.55
N ASP A 75 11.84 4.13 -17.42
CA ASP A 75 11.05 2.96 -17.03
C ASP A 75 11.95 1.79 -16.64
N HIS A 76 11.48 0.95 -15.73
CA HIS A 76 12.22 -0.16 -15.11
C HIS A 76 13.54 0.22 -14.41
N VAL A 77 13.79 1.52 -14.18
CA VAL A 77 14.96 2.01 -13.46
C VAL A 77 14.51 2.85 -12.28
N GLY A 78 14.79 2.39 -11.07
CA GLY A 78 14.52 3.14 -9.86
C GLY A 78 15.37 4.40 -9.76
N ASN A 79 14.91 5.40 -9.00
CA ASN A 79 15.65 6.66 -8.81
C ASN A 79 17.08 6.46 -8.26
N ASN A 80 17.30 5.39 -7.50
CA ASN A 80 18.62 4.97 -6.99
C ASN A 80 19.50 4.26 -8.04
N GLY A 81 19.06 4.23 -9.30
CA GLY A 81 19.73 3.57 -10.41
C GLY A 81 19.53 2.06 -10.49
N LEU A 82 18.81 1.43 -9.58
CA LEU A 82 18.57 -0.02 -9.63
C LEU A 82 17.69 -0.36 -10.83
N ILE A 83 18.15 -1.32 -11.66
CA ILE A 83 17.42 -1.80 -12.84
C ILE A 83 16.59 -3.02 -12.44
N CYS A 84 15.31 -3.01 -12.75
CA CYS A 84 14.38 -4.11 -12.48
C CYS A 84 14.52 -5.17 -13.59
N VAL A 85 15.45 -6.11 -13.44
CA VAL A 85 15.72 -7.17 -14.43
C VAL A 85 14.74 -8.34 -14.36
N THR A 86 13.99 -8.46 -13.28
CA THR A 86 12.94 -9.48 -13.09
C THR A 86 11.95 -9.03 -12.01
N ASP A 87 10.71 -9.51 -12.09
CA ASP A 87 9.69 -9.34 -11.05
C ASP A 87 9.77 -10.43 -9.96
N HIS A 88 10.70 -11.37 -10.08
CA HIS A 88 10.88 -12.53 -9.20
C HIS A 88 9.67 -13.47 -9.12
N GLN A 89 8.76 -13.42 -10.09
CA GLN A 89 7.57 -14.27 -10.14
C GLN A 89 7.67 -15.32 -11.25
N GLY A 90 7.64 -16.59 -10.85
CA GLY A 90 7.60 -17.71 -11.79
C GLY A 90 8.90 -18.04 -12.52
N GLU A 91 9.97 -17.33 -12.24
CA GLU A 91 11.28 -17.60 -12.85
C GLU A 91 12.07 -18.60 -12.01
N MET A 92 12.63 -19.61 -12.68
CA MET A 92 13.52 -20.57 -12.05
C MET A 92 14.94 -20.41 -12.59
N PHE A 93 15.87 -20.19 -11.69
CA PHE A 93 17.28 -20.01 -12.04
C PHE A 93 18.13 -21.16 -11.49
N ASP A 94 19.08 -21.64 -12.30
CA ASP A 94 20.11 -22.56 -11.81
C ASP A 94 21.13 -21.79 -10.98
N SER A 95 21.05 -21.90 -9.66
CA SER A 95 21.97 -21.22 -8.74
C SER A 95 23.43 -21.72 -8.83
N ALA A 96 23.68 -22.83 -9.52
CA ALA A 96 25.03 -23.34 -9.76
C ALA A 96 25.69 -22.68 -10.99
N ASP A 97 24.91 -22.17 -11.94
CA ASP A 97 25.44 -21.45 -13.12
C ASP A 97 25.61 -19.95 -12.84
N LEU A 98 26.65 -19.63 -12.09
CA LEU A 98 26.95 -18.24 -11.73
C LEU A 98 27.22 -17.36 -12.94
N PHE A 99 27.80 -17.91 -14.01
CA PHE A 99 28.11 -17.14 -15.21
C PHE A 99 26.84 -16.87 -16.03
N GLY A 100 25.99 -17.88 -16.19
CA GLY A 100 24.68 -17.72 -16.87
C GLY A 100 23.80 -16.71 -16.16
N LEU A 101 23.71 -16.74 -14.82
CA LEU A 101 22.98 -15.76 -14.03
C LEU A 101 23.51 -14.33 -14.22
N PHE A 102 24.84 -14.17 -14.20
CA PHE A 102 25.48 -12.89 -14.45
C PHE A 102 25.16 -12.37 -15.86
N LYS A 103 25.34 -13.22 -16.86
CA LYS A 103 25.07 -12.91 -18.26
C LYS A 103 23.61 -12.49 -18.45
N TYR A 104 22.67 -13.27 -17.93
CA TYR A 104 21.24 -12.98 -18.01
C TYR A 104 20.91 -11.60 -17.41
N ALA A 105 21.39 -11.32 -16.20
CA ALA A 105 21.13 -10.06 -15.55
C ALA A 105 21.69 -8.85 -16.32
N VAL A 106 22.91 -8.98 -16.86
CA VAL A 106 23.56 -7.92 -17.64
C VAL A 106 22.86 -7.70 -18.97
N ASP A 107 22.56 -8.76 -19.71
CA ASP A 107 21.91 -8.67 -21.04
C ASP A 107 20.50 -8.06 -20.91
N THR A 108 19.75 -8.52 -19.91
CA THR A 108 18.41 -7.98 -19.64
C THR A 108 18.48 -6.50 -19.25
N ALA A 109 19.42 -6.13 -18.37
CA ALA A 109 19.60 -4.72 -17.98
C ALA A 109 19.97 -3.83 -19.18
N ILE A 110 20.85 -4.28 -20.07
CA ILE A 110 21.21 -3.55 -21.28
C ILE A 110 20.02 -3.39 -22.22
N SER A 111 19.23 -4.45 -22.40
CA SER A 111 18.00 -4.42 -23.21
C SER A 111 17.00 -3.41 -22.64
N ILE A 112 16.76 -3.43 -21.34
CA ILE A 112 15.89 -2.47 -20.65
C ILE A 112 16.38 -1.03 -20.88
N LEU A 113 17.64 -0.74 -20.60
CA LEU A 113 18.20 0.60 -20.75
C LEU A 113 18.15 1.08 -22.21
N THR A 114 18.43 0.21 -23.17
CA THR A 114 18.34 0.56 -24.60
C THR A 114 16.93 0.98 -24.97
N ASN A 115 15.93 0.16 -24.63
CA ASN A 115 14.53 0.44 -24.92
C ASN A 115 14.04 1.71 -24.19
N ALA A 116 14.44 1.88 -22.94
CA ALA A 116 14.05 3.05 -22.14
C ALA A 116 14.66 4.36 -22.69
N LEU A 117 15.94 4.35 -23.09
CA LEU A 117 16.61 5.52 -23.69
C LEU A 117 16.06 5.84 -25.09
N GLU A 118 15.75 4.81 -25.89
CA GLU A 118 15.09 4.99 -27.19
C GLU A 118 13.71 5.61 -27.02
N SER A 119 12.88 5.07 -26.11
CA SER A 119 11.57 5.61 -25.78
C SER A 119 11.67 7.05 -25.28
N TYR A 120 12.63 7.32 -24.41
CA TYR A 120 12.87 8.67 -23.91
C TYR A 120 13.23 9.63 -25.05
N SER A 121 14.14 9.27 -25.93
CA SER A 121 14.59 10.09 -27.06
C SER A 121 13.46 10.35 -28.07
N ALA A 122 12.56 9.39 -28.26
CA ALA A 122 11.36 9.52 -29.07
C ALA A 122 10.24 10.35 -28.41
N GLY A 123 10.43 10.83 -27.18
CA GLY A 123 9.39 11.54 -26.41
C GLY A 123 8.29 10.65 -25.83
N ASN A 124 8.42 9.33 -25.97
CA ASN A 124 7.45 8.38 -25.43
C ASN A 124 7.72 8.14 -23.93
N ARG A 125 6.77 8.49 -23.08
CA ARG A 125 6.84 8.35 -21.62
C ARG A 125 5.80 7.37 -21.08
N LYS A 126 5.08 6.65 -21.94
CA LYS A 126 3.94 5.82 -21.53
C LYS A 126 4.34 4.76 -20.49
N ALA A 127 5.41 4.02 -20.75
CA ALA A 127 5.88 2.96 -19.83
C ALA A 127 6.28 3.56 -18.47
N LEU A 128 7.05 4.65 -18.44
CA LEU A 128 7.41 5.36 -17.21
C LEU A 128 6.17 5.84 -16.43
N TYR A 129 5.15 6.35 -17.13
CA TYR A 129 3.91 6.80 -16.50
C TYR A 129 3.09 5.64 -15.90
N GLU A 130 3.18 4.47 -16.48
CA GLU A 130 2.54 3.26 -15.93
C GLU A 130 3.22 2.75 -14.66
N GLU A 131 4.52 3.03 -14.48
CA GLU A 131 5.37 2.59 -13.38
C GLU A 131 5.69 3.70 -12.36
N ILE A 132 5.15 4.90 -12.54
CA ILE A 132 5.49 6.08 -11.75
C ILE A 132 5.30 5.87 -10.23
N ASP A 133 4.37 5.01 -9.83
CA ASP A 133 4.13 4.67 -8.42
C ASP A 133 5.36 3.97 -7.80
N GLY A 134 5.91 2.98 -8.50
CA GLY A 134 7.14 2.29 -8.10
C GLY A 134 8.35 3.22 -8.14
N TYR A 135 8.47 4.05 -9.16
CA TYR A 135 9.53 5.05 -9.26
C TYR A 135 9.50 6.01 -8.06
N ASN A 136 8.34 6.58 -7.74
CA ASN A 136 8.18 7.47 -6.59
C ASN A 136 8.58 6.79 -5.27
N GLN A 137 8.28 5.50 -5.09
CA GLN A 137 8.70 4.75 -3.92
C GLN A 137 10.23 4.68 -3.79
N THR A 138 10.97 4.58 -4.88
CA THR A 138 12.44 4.59 -4.83
C THR A 138 13.05 5.96 -4.54
N VAL A 139 12.34 7.05 -4.86
CA VAL A 139 12.76 8.42 -4.51
C VAL A 139 12.56 8.72 -3.02
N VAL A 140 11.54 8.13 -2.41
CA VAL A 140 11.09 8.41 -1.02
C VAL A 140 11.48 7.28 -0.05
N SER A 141 12.55 6.53 -0.34
CA SER A 141 12.88 5.26 0.32
C SER A 141 13.09 5.33 1.84
N ASP A 142 13.48 6.48 2.39
CA ASP A 142 13.87 6.63 3.80
C ASP A 142 12.74 7.18 4.71
N ASP A 143 11.63 7.64 4.14
CA ASP A 143 10.51 8.17 4.94
C ASP A 143 9.42 7.11 5.15
N PRO A 144 8.78 7.11 6.33
CA PRO A 144 7.70 6.16 6.61
C PRO A 144 6.52 6.37 5.65
N ILE A 145 5.98 5.24 5.21
CA ILE A 145 4.84 5.20 4.30
C ILE A 145 3.57 5.67 5.02
N VAL A 146 2.77 6.50 4.35
CA VAL A 146 1.42 6.88 4.82
C VAL A 146 0.41 5.86 4.32
N ILE A 147 -0.46 5.38 5.21
CA ILE A 147 -1.51 4.43 4.87
C ILE A 147 -2.84 5.17 4.70
N ALA A 148 -3.43 5.12 3.51
CA ALA A 148 -4.80 5.58 3.31
C ALA A 148 -5.77 4.44 3.62
N THR A 149 -6.65 4.64 4.60
CA THR A 149 -7.66 3.66 5.00
C THR A 149 -8.96 3.78 4.20
N HIS A 150 -9.14 4.87 3.45
CA HIS A 150 -10.27 5.14 2.57
C HIS A 150 -9.79 5.62 1.23
N ASN A 151 -10.57 5.36 0.18
CA ASN A 151 -10.25 5.84 -1.16
C ASN A 151 -10.30 7.37 -1.21
N PRO A 152 -9.15 8.05 -1.42
CA PRO A 152 -9.12 9.51 -1.42
C PRO A 152 -10.01 10.16 -2.49
N ASN A 153 -10.37 9.41 -3.54
CA ASN A 153 -11.24 9.92 -4.62
C ASN A 153 -12.70 10.03 -4.21
N GLN A 154 -13.12 9.23 -3.24
CA GLN A 154 -14.50 9.19 -2.75
C GLN A 154 -14.72 10.10 -1.54
N SER A 155 -13.65 10.77 -1.07
CA SER A 155 -13.68 11.57 0.15
C SER A 155 -13.71 13.06 -0.12
N ASP A 156 -14.70 13.76 0.41
CA ASP A 156 -14.82 15.23 0.35
C ASP A 156 -13.92 15.93 1.38
N SER A 157 -13.60 15.26 2.46
CA SER A 157 -12.77 15.78 3.55
C SER A 157 -11.79 14.75 4.07
N LEU A 158 -10.53 14.93 3.73
CA LEU A 158 -9.43 14.08 4.21
C LEU A 158 -8.73 14.68 5.41
N TYR A 159 -8.36 13.82 6.35
CA TYR A 159 -7.57 14.17 7.53
C TYR A 159 -6.34 13.25 7.62
N ALA A 160 -5.22 13.87 7.96
CA ALA A 160 -4.00 13.15 8.30
C ALA A 160 -3.93 12.94 9.80
N TRP A 161 -3.70 11.71 10.23
CA TRP A 161 -3.42 11.37 11.61
C TRP A 161 -1.91 11.40 11.86
N CYS A 162 -1.50 12.38 12.66
CA CYS A 162 -0.11 12.66 12.94
C CYS A 162 0.26 12.22 14.34
N ILE A 163 1.40 11.57 14.50
CA ILE A 163 1.97 11.25 15.81
C ILE A 163 2.71 12.49 16.32
N ASN A 164 2.36 12.96 17.50
CA ASN A 164 3.11 14.02 18.18
C ASN A 164 4.39 13.43 18.77
N LEU A 165 5.52 13.63 18.11
CA LEU A 165 6.83 13.37 18.68
C LEU A 165 7.19 14.53 19.63
N THR A 166 7.25 14.22 20.93
CA THR A 166 7.72 15.02 22.09
C THR A 166 7.97 16.52 21.92
N LYS A 167 7.38 17.30 22.85
CA LYS A 167 7.55 18.74 23.02
C LYS A 167 9.03 19.13 23.24
N GLN A 168 9.76 19.50 22.21
CA GLN A 168 10.96 20.29 22.35
C GLN A 168 10.63 21.79 22.18
N ARG A 169 11.08 22.60 23.13
CA ARG A 169 10.80 24.04 23.19
C ARG A 169 11.29 24.73 21.91
N ASN A 170 10.39 25.48 21.24
CA ASN A 170 10.63 26.46 20.18
C ASN A 170 10.97 25.99 18.76
N THR A 171 10.92 24.72 18.42
CA THR A 171 10.94 24.28 17.02
C THR A 171 9.60 23.71 16.62
N PRO A 172 9.07 24.03 15.42
CA PRO A 172 7.89 23.34 14.90
C PRO A 172 8.21 21.86 14.84
N GLN A 173 7.45 21.04 15.56
CA GLN A 173 7.68 19.61 15.62
C GLN A 173 7.33 18.99 14.27
N CYS A 174 8.22 18.15 13.77
CA CYS A 174 7.97 17.32 12.59
C CYS A 174 6.89 16.29 12.95
N HIS A 175 5.67 16.53 12.50
CA HIS A 175 4.60 15.56 12.66
C HIS A 175 4.86 14.40 11.72
N HIS A 176 4.85 13.19 12.27
CA HIS A 176 4.93 11.97 11.48
C HIS A 176 3.51 11.57 11.07
N ILE A 177 3.22 11.64 9.78
CA ILE A 177 1.92 11.23 9.24
C ILE A 177 1.97 9.71 9.09
N LYS A 178 0.98 9.02 9.65
CA LYS A 178 0.87 7.57 9.53
C LYS A 178 -0.36 7.15 8.74
N TYR A 179 -1.49 7.84 8.92
CA TYR A 179 -2.74 7.49 8.26
C TYR A 179 -3.40 8.69 7.59
N LEU A 180 -4.03 8.45 6.44
CA LEU A 180 -5.05 9.32 5.86
C LEU A 180 -6.41 8.63 6.03
N VAL A 181 -7.37 9.39 6.55
CA VAL A 181 -8.73 8.92 6.85
C VAL A 181 -9.77 9.89 6.31
N ASP A 182 -10.97 9.39 6.06
CA ASP A 182 -12.12 10.22 5.71
C ASP A 182 -12.82 10.71 6.98
N GLY A 183 -13.04 12.02 7.05
CA GLY A 183 -13.71 12.65 8.18
C GLY A 183 -12.89 12.76 9.46
N ALA A 184 -13.13 13.82 10.23
CA ALA A 184 -12.41 14.10 11.49
C ALA A 184 -12.81 13.16 12.65
N SER A 185 -13.93 12.45 12.53
CA SER A 185 -14.53 11.65 13.60
C SER A 185 -14.09 10.18 13.60
N GLN A 186 -13.33 9.74 12.62
CA GLN A 186 -12.83 8.38 12.58
C GLN A 186 -11.64 8.22 13.51
N HIS A 187 -11.72 7.29 14.45
CA HIS A 187 -10.63 6.97 15.34
C HIS A 187 -9.50 6.27 14.57
N PRO A 188 -8.22 6.62 14.87
CA PRO A 188 -7.10 5.91 14.30
C PRO A 188 -7.12 4.44 14.74
N PRO A 189 -6.59 3.53 13.93
CA PRO A 189 -6.59 2.09 14.24
C PRO A 189 -5.69 1.69 15.43
N SER A 190 -5.20 2.65 16.22
CA SER A 190 -4.35 2.37 17.38
C SER A 190 -4.67 3.30 18.56
N SER A 191 -4.26 2.88 19.77
CA SER A 191 -4.45 3.63 21.02
C SER A 191 -3.48 4.81 21.23
N ASN A 192 -2.61 5.11 20.26
CA ASN A 192 -1.64 6.21 20.37
C ASN A 192 -2.32 7.59 20.24
N PRO A 193 -1.82 8.62 20.91
CA PRO A 193 -2.35 9.97 20.78
C PRO A 193 -2.02 10.54 19.39
N TYR A 194 -2.99 10.55 18.52
CA TYR A 194 -2.90 11.18 17.20
C TYR A 194 -3.60 12.54 17.22
N THR A 195 -3.07 13.45 16.42
CA THR A 195 -3.73 14.72 16.11
C THR A 195 -4.22 14.67 14.66
N ALA A 196 -5.51 14.95 14.48
CA ALA A 196 -6.11 15.03 13.14
C ALA A 196 -5.80 16.41 12.53
N ILE A 197 -5.23 16.41 11.33
CA ILE A 197 -4.94 17.65 10.58
C ILE A 197 -5.62 17.53 9.21
N LYS A 198 -6.39 18.56 8.84
CA LYS A 198 -7.06 18.60 7.54
C LYS A 198 -6.05 18.62 6.39
N VAL A 199 -6.27 17.78 5.41
CA VAL A 199 -5.42 17.64 4.21
C VAL A 199 -5.95 18.52 3.08
N THR A 200 -5.06 19.18 2.36
CA THR A 200 -5.38 19.88 1.12
C THR A 200 -5.16 18.90 -0.04
N LYS A 201 -6.20 18.54 -0.75
CA LYS A 201 -6.12 17.67 -1.93
C LYS A 201 -5.86 18.52 -3.17
N ILE A 202 -4.81 18.17 -3.92
CA ILE A 202 -4.45 18.76 -5.22
C ILE A 202 -4.49 17.64 -6.25
N ILE A 203 -5.34 17.80 -7.25
CA ILE A 203 -5.47 16.83 -8.35
C ILE A 203 -4.79 17.43 -9.58
N LEU A 204 -3.78 16.74 -10.11
CA LEU A 204 -3.20 17.14 -11.39
C LEU A 204 -4.18 16.78 -12.52
N PRO A 205 -4.39 17.67 -13.50
CA PRO A 205 -5.31 17.42 -14.61
C PRO A 205 -4.80 16.31 -15.53
N ARG A 206 -3.49 16.22 -15.71
CA ARG A 206 -2.80 15.23 -16.54
C ARG A 206 -1.48 14.82 -15.90
N ILE A 207 -0.98 13.65 -16.25
CA ILE A 207 0.30 13.16 -15.73
C ILE A 207 1.49 14.02 -16.19
N GLU A 208 1.39 14.65 -17.36
CA GLU A 208 2.43 15.56 -17.88
C GLU A 208 2.62 16.82 -17.01
N ASN A 209 1.65 17.13 -16.14
CA ASN A 209 1.77 18.20 -15.15
C ASN A 209 2.58 17.78 -13.91
N PHE A 210 2.95 16.50 -13.80
CA PHE A 210 3.81 16.01 -12.74
C PHE A 210 5.28 16.14 -13.11
N VAL A 211 6.06 16.82 -12.27
CA VAL A 211 7.51 16.95 -12.44
C VAL A 211 8.17 15.68 -11.95
N ILE A 212 8.61 14.83 -12.86
CA ILE A 212 9.31 13.58 -12.52
C ILE A 212 10.77 13.92 -12.24
N PRO A 213 11.32 13.63 -11.05
CA PRO A 213 12.74 13.85 -10.77
C PRO A 213 13.61 12.97 -11.67
N ASN A 214 14.76 13.48 -12.09
CA ASN A 214 15.78 12.68 -12.77
C ASN A 214 16.36 11.61 -11.82
N LEU A 215 17.07 10.62 -12.37
CA LEU A 215 17.77 9.64 -11.55
C LEU A 215 18.70 10.36 -10.55
N PHE A 216 18.81 9.80 -9.35
CA PHE A 216 19.62 10.30 -8.24
C PHE A 216 19.23 11.69 -7.69
N THR A 217 18.11 12.25 -8.14
CA THR A 217 17.56 13.47 -7.55
C THR A 217 16.46 13.12 -6.55
N SER A 218 16.31 13.93 -5.52
CA SER A 218 15.31 13.73 -4.47
C SER A 218 14.10 14.64 -4.68
N PHE A 219 12.99 14.27 -4.06
CA PHE A 219 11.89 15.18 -3.85
C PHE A 219 12.25 16.13 -2.69
N ASP A 220 12.66 17.35 -3.02
CA ASP A 220 13.04 18.38 -2.07
C ASP A 220 12.18 19.65 -2.24
N GLU A 221 12.54 20.71 -1.52
CA GLU A 221 11.87 22.00 -1.60
C GLU A 221 11.94 22.59 -3.01
N HIS A 222 13.07 22.43 -3.69
CA HIS A 222 13.25 22.92 -5.05
C HIS A 222 12.34 22.19 -6.05
N TRP A 223 12.26 20.85 -5.92
CA TRP A 223 11.30 20.07 -6.69
C TRP A 223 9.86 20.57 -6.48
N TRP A 224 9.49 20.85 -5.22
CA TRP A 224 8.15 21.33 -4.90
C TRP A 224 7.86 22.69 -5.53
N GLU A 225 8.82 23.60 -5.50
CA GLU A 225 8.72 24.88 -6.19
C GLU A 225 8.46 24.70 -7.68
N GLN A 226 9.22 23.82 -8.36
CA GLN A 226 9.00 23.51 -9.78
C GLN A 226 7.62 22.87 -10.02
N GLN A 227 7.19 21.96 -9.15
CA GLN A 227 5.87 21.32 -9.24
C GLN A 227 4.74 22.34 -9.11
N THR A 228 4.86 23.30 -8.22
CA THR A 228 3.81 24.33 -8.01
C THR A 228 3.64 25.26 -9.21
N LEU A 229 4.63 25.42 -10.07
CA LEU A 229 4.50 26.18 -11.31
C LEU A 229 3.46 25.58 -12.27
N ASN A 230 3.19 24.29 -12.14
CA ASN A 230 2.19 23.59 -12.95
C ASN A 230 0.77 23.64 -12.35
N PHE A 231 0.58 24.35 -11.23
CA PHE A 231 -0.72 24.44 -10.55
C PHE A 231 -1.56 25.59 -11.10
N SER A 232 -2.85 25.38 -11.15
CA SER A 232 -3.83 26.42 -11.45
C SER A 232 -3.92 27.45 -10.31
N THR A 233 -4.42 28.63 -10.59
CA THR A 233 -4.67 29.68 -9.55
C THR A 233 -5.52 29.14 -8.40
N GLN A 234 -6.57 28.37 -8.70
CA GLN A 234 -7.44 27.76 -7.66
C GLN A 234 -6.68 26.78 -6.76
N GLN A 235 -5.76 26.00 -7.32
CA GLN A 235 -4.90 25.06 -6.57
C GLN A 235 -3.93 25.84 -5.68
N LEU A 236 -3.29 26.90 -6.19
CA LEU A 236 -2.42 27.77 -5.42
C LEU A 236 -3.17 28.48 -4.27
N ASP A 237 -4.37 28.98 -4.53
CA ASP A 237 -5.23 29.59 -3.50
C ASP A 237 -5.58 28.59 -2.39
N SER A 238 -5.80 27.33 -2.73
CA SER A 238 -6.05 26.28 -1.73
C SER A 238 -4.85 26.02 -0.83
N LEU A 239 -3.62 26.19 -1.34
CA LEU A 239 -2.38 26.09 -0.58
C LEU A 239 -2.13 27.32 0.30
N ASN A 240 -2.62 28.50 -0.08
CA ASN A 240 -2.38 29.76 0.62
C ASN A 240 -3.27 29.98 1.86
N LYS A 241 -4.11 29.01 2.24
CA LYS A 241 -4.92 29.09 3.47
C LYS A 241 -4.02 29.26 4.70
N LYS A 242 -4.46 30.09 5.67
CA LYS A 242 -3.72 30.51 6.87
C LYS A 242 -3.38 29.38 7.86
N SER A 243 -2.66 28.35 7.45
CA SER A 243 -2.11 27.34 8.34
C SER A 243 -0.59 27.34 8.25
N LYS A 244 0.09 27.42 9.39
CA LYS A 244 1.55 27.34 9.45
C LYS A 244 2.07 25.95 9.04
N PHE A 245 1.33 24.89 9.35
CA PHE A 245 1.66 23.53 8.95
C PHE A 245 0.67 23.06 7.88
N LYS A 246 1.19 22.55 6.79
CA LYS A 246 0.40 22.12 5.65
C LYS A 246 0.65 20.66 5.34
N ILE A 247 -0.41 19.95 5.01
CA ILE A 247 -0.38 18.60 4.48
C ILE A 247 -1.13 18.64 3.17
N VAL A 248 -0.45 18.23 2.11
CA VAL A 248 -0.98 18.18 0.75
C VAL A 248 -0.99 16.74 0.28
N LEU A 249 -2.12 16.28 -0.19
CA LEU A 249 -2.23 15.06 -0.98
C LEU A 249 -2.19 15.44 -2.46
N LEU A 250 -1.07 15.16 -3.12
CA LEU A 250 -0.93 15.33 -4.56
C LEU A 250 -1.41 14.06 -5.26
N GLU A 251 -2.49 14.19 -6.00
CA GLU A 251 -3.05 13.10 -6.80
C GLU A 251 -2.58 13.22 -8.23
N ILE A 252 -1.94 12.17 -8.73
CA ILE A 252 -1.32 12.10 -10.06
C ILE A 252 -2.09 11.07 -10.88
N PRO A 253 -2.78 11.46 -11.96
CA PRO A 253 -3.45 10.51 -12.83
C PRO A 253 -2.41 9.72 -13.64
N THR A 254 -2.49 8.40 -13.64
CA THR A 254 -1.66 7.53 -14.45
C THR A 254 -2.53 6.73 -15.43
N PRO A 255 -1.95 6.11 -16.48
CA PRO A 255 -2.74 5.34 -17.44
C PRO A 255 -3.51 4.16 -16.83
N LYS A 256 -2.98 3.54 -15.79
CA LYS A 256 -3.59 2.35 -15.14
C LYS A 256 -4.41 2.71 -13.91
N MET A 257 -3.90 3.65 -13.10
CA MET A 257 -4.53 4.02 -11.82
C MET A 257 -4.06 5.41 -11.41
N ARG A 258 -4.57 5.92 -10.30
CA ARG A 258 -4.06 7.15 -9.71
C ARG A 258 -2.97 6.84 -8.71
N THR A 259 -1.90 7.62 -8.70
CA THR A 259 -0.87 7.56 -7.66
C THR A 259 -0.88 8.82 -6.81
N TYR A 260 -0.26 8.75 -5.64
CA TYR A 260 -0.39 9.79 -4.63
C TYR A 260 0.95 10.05 -3.95
N LEU A 261 1.23 11.33 -3.70
CA LEU A 261 2.29 11.77 -2.81
C LEU A 261 1.69 12.59 -1.68
N VAL A 262 2.18 12.37 -0.46
CA VAL A 262 1.81 13.15 0.72
C VAL A 262 2.96 14.08 1.04
N ILE A 263 2.73 15.38 0.90
CA ILE A 263 3.70 16.43 1.13
C ILE A 263 3.33 17.16 2.41
N SER A 264 4.29 17.31 3.33
CA SER A 264 4.06 18.07 4.57
C SER A 264 5.19 19.08 4.79
N TYR A 265 4.83 20.28 5.21
CA TYR A 265 5.80 21.34 5.46
C TYR A 265 5.24 22.45 6.37
N TYR A 266 6.15 23.20 6.97
CA TYR A 266 5.86 24.50 7.58
C TYR A 266 6.24 25.60 6.61
N GLN A 267 5.33 26.54 6.37
CA GLN A 267 5.63 27.74 5.60
C GLN A 267 5.86 28.92 6.54
N ASP A 268 7.04 29.50 6.45
CA ASP A 268 7.34 30.76 7.13
C ASP A 268 6.71 31.91 6.32
N MET A 269 5.66 32.50 6.87
CA MET A 269 4.90 33.56 6.20
C MET A 269 5.70 34.85 5.98
N ALA A 270 6.80 35.04 6.69
CA ALA A 270 7.64 36.25 6.55
C ALA A 270 8.71 36.10 5.46
N SER A 271 9.32 34.91 5.36
CA SER A 271 10.42 34.63 4.42
C SER A 271 9.98 33.82 3.22
N ASN A 272 8.74 33.34 3.18
CA ASN A 272 8.20 32.37 2.20
C ASN A 272 9.03 31.09 2.05
N LYS A 273 9.85 30.77 3.06
CA LYS A 273 10.67 29.55 3.06
C LYS A 273 9.90 28.38 3.66
N TYR A 274 10.14 27.21 3.11
CA TYR A 274 9.66 25.96 3.65
C TYR A 274 10.56 25.50 4.81
N ARG A 275 9.99 24.86 5.82
CA ARG A 275 10.73 24.22 6.91
C ARG A 275 10.15 22.85 7.17
N ASN A 276 11.00 21.91 7.55
CA ASN A 276 10.61 20.53 7.80
C ASN A 276 9.80 19.92 6.63
N PHE A 277 10.29 20.17 5.43
CA PHE A 277 9.70 19.67 4.22
C PHE A 277 9.88 18.14 4.16
N LYS A 278 8.80 17.42 3.94
CA LYS A 278 8.79 15.96 3.81
C LYS A 278 7.85 15.53 2.72
N ILE A 279 8.25 14.49 2.01
CA ILE A 279 7.40 13.78 1.07
C ILE A 279 7.35 12.32 1.48
N GLN A 280 6.17 11.75 1.40
CA GLN A 280 5.91 10.35 1.72
C GLN A 280 5.05 9.74 0.60
N THR A 281 5.29 8.46 0.31
CA THR A 281 4.39 7.71 -0.58
C THR A 281 3.16 7.25 0.17
N LEU A 282 2.07 7.03 -0.57
CA LEU A 282 0.82 6.55 -0.04
C LEU A 282 0.65 5.06 -0.31
N GLN A 283 0.48 4.27 0.75
CA GLN A 283 0.06 2.89 0.63
C GLN A 283 -1.47 2.80 0.63
N ARG A 284 -1.99 2.10 -0.35
CA ARG A 284 -3.42 1.92 -0.54
C ARG A 284 -3.92 0.84 0.42
N GLY A 285 -4.65 1.26 1.47
CA GLY A 285 -5.25 0.39 2.48
C GLY A 285 -6.77 0.34 2.41
N TRP A 286 -7.40 0.93 1.39
CA TRP A 286 -8.85 0.89 1.23
C TRP A 286 -9.30 -0.41 0.58
N ARG A 287 -10.51 -0.80 0.95
CA ARG A 287 -11.07 -2.13 0.69
C ARG A 287 -11.13 -2.49 -0.80
N GLU A 288 -11.64 -1.60 -1.64
CA GLU A 288 -11.74 -1.83 -3.09
C GLU A 288 -10.36 -2.22 -3.70
N TYR A 289 -9.31 -1.50 -3.34
CA TYR A 289 -7.96 -1.81 -3.80
C TYR A 289 -7.46 -3.16 -3.29
N LEU A 290 -7.69 -3.45 -1.99
CA LEU A 290 -7.25 -4.70 -1.38
C LEU A 290 -7.97 -5.91 -2.01
N LEU A 291 -9.27 -5.83 -2.24
CA LEU A 291 -10.06 -6.87 -2.90
C LEU A 291 -9.59 -7.13 -4.33
N ASN A 292 -9.32 -6.08 -5.11
CA ASN A 292 -8.78 -6.22 -6.47
C ASN A 292 -7.44 -6.97 -6.50
N ARG A 293 -6.62 -6.83 -5.45
CA ARG A 293 -5.34 -7.56 -5.32
C ARG A 293 -5.50 -9.05 -5.06
N THR A 294 -6.62 -9.49 -4.50
CA THR A 294 -6.88 -10.92 -4.25
C THR A 294 -7.38 -11.67 -5.49
N GLY A 295 -7.59 -10.97 -6.62
CA GLY A 295 -8.18 -11.54 -7.82
C GLY A 295 -9.70 -11.83 -7.67
N MET A 296 -10.29 -11.41 -6.57
CA MET A 296 -11.73 -11.42 -6.41
C MET A 296 -12.28 -10.22 -7.20
N GLU A 297 -12.54 -10.43 -8.48
CA GLU A 297 -13.45 -9.52 -9.19
C GLU A 297 -14.78 -9.51 -8.46
N SER A 298 -15.42 -8.35 -8.40
CA SER A 298 -16.66 -8.05 -7.64
C SER A 298 -17.90 -8.87 -8.05
N GLN A 299 -17.72 -10.17 -8.28
CA GLN A 299 -18.82 -11.09 -8.62
C GLN A 299 -19.80 -11.30 -7.46
N PHE A 300 -19.39 -10.95 -6.24
CA PHE A 300 -20.20 -11.11 -5.03
C PHE A 300 -20.59 -9.79 -4.37
N SER A 301 -20.41 -8.65 -5.01
CA SER A 301 -20.78 -7.33 -4.48
C SER A 301 -22.29 -7.26 -4.15
N SER A 302 -22.68 -7.96 -3.10
CA SER A 302 -23.98 -7.78 -2.48
C SER A 302 -23.84 -6.62 -1.51
N LYS A 303 -24.33 -5.46 -1.88
CA LYS A 303 -24.49 -4.32 -0.96
C LYS A 303 -25.45 -4.63 0.20
N LYS A 304 -26.11 -5.80 0.16
CA LYS A 304 -27.03 -6.25 1.20
C LYS A 304 -26.27 -6.85 2.39
N PRO A 305 -26.67 -6.52 3.63
CA PRO A 305 -25.99 -6.99 4.82
C PRO A 305 -26.12 -8.51 5.03
N VAL A 306 -25.07 -9.11 5.59
CA VAL A 306 -25.08 -10.48 6.10
C VAL A 306 -25.24 -10.44 7.62
N VAL A 307 -26.23 -11.17 8.14
CA VAL A 307 -26.49 -11.30 9.56
C VAL A 307 -25.74 -12.51 10.11
N ILE A 308 -25.04 -12.35 11.22
CA ILE A 308 -24.40 -13.44 11.96
C ILE A 308 -25.06 -13.55 13.32
N ALA A 309 -25.80 -14.63 13.53
CA ALA A 309 -26.47 -14.95 14.77
C ALA A 309 -25.64 -15.95 15.56
N GLY A 310 -25.14 -15.50 16.70
CA GLY A 310 -24.15 -16.20 17.49
C GLY A 310 -22.72 -15.83 17.06
N CYS A 311 -22.04 -15.06 17.92
CA CYS A 311 -20.66 -14.63 17.72
C CYS A 311 -19.70 -15.41 18.62
N GLY A 312 -19.93 -16.71 18.77
CA GLY A 312 -19.05 -17.64 19.51
C GLY A 312 -17.83 -18.07 18.70
N SER A 313 -17.32 -19.27 18.98
CA SER A 313 -16.12 -19.82 18.33
C SER A 313 -16.25 -19.92 16.80
N VAL A 314 -17.40 -20.34 16.30
CA VAL A 314 -17.66 -20.50 14.87
C VAL A 314 -18.07 -19.16 14.26
N GLY A 315 -19.10 -18.50 14.82
CA GLY A 315 -19.61 -17.26 14.23
C GLY A 315 -18.60 -16.11 14.20
N SER A 316 -17.68 -16.01 15.17
CA SER A 316 -16.63 -15.01 15.13
C SER A 316 -15.62 -15.24 14.00
N ARG A 317 -15.32 -16.49 13.65
CA ARG A 317 -14.46 -16.85 12.52
C ARG A 317 -15.17 -16.65 11.18
N VAL A 318 -16.46 -16.98 11.12
CA VAL A 318 -17.27 -16.68 9.94
C VAL A 318 -17.31 -15.16 9.69
N ALA A 319 -17.46 -14.35 10.75
CA ALA A 319 -17.43 -12.89 10.64
C ALA A 319 -16.09 -12.39 10.10
N GLU A 320 -14.96 -12.94 10.56
CA GLU A 320 -13.63 -12.64 10.04
C GLU A 320 -13.51 -12.93 8.54
N ILE A 321 -13.86 -14.16 8.12
CA ILE A 321 -13.77 -14.58 6.71
C ILE A 321 -14.67 -13.72 5.82
N LEU A 322 -15.89 -13.41 6.24
CA LEU A 322 -16.80 -12.58 5.49
C LEU A 322 -16.30 -11.12 5.41
N ALA A 323 -15.67 -10.62 6.47
CA ALA A 323 -15.07 -9.29 6.48
C ALA A 323 -13.90 -9.18 5.47
N GLU A 324 -13.11 -10.24 5.34
CA GLU A 324 -12.01 -10.33 4.36
C GLU A 324 -12.49 -10.61 2.92
N SER A 325 -13.76 -10.93 2.76
CA SER A 325 -14.42 -11.14 1.47
C SER A 325 -15.11 -9.85 0.99
N ASP A 326 -15.84 -9.91 -0.11
CA ASP A 326 -16.57 -8.77 -0.71
C ASP A 326 -17.94 -8.48 -0.03
N VAL A 327 -18.00 -8.55 1.32
CA VAL A 327 -19.19 -8.24 2.12
C VAL A 327 -19.05 -6.87 2.75
N ASP A 328 -19.83 -5.88 2.27
CA ASP A 328 -19.71 -4.49 2.73
C ASP A 328 -20.26 -4.25 4.13
N LYS A 329 -21.27 -5.04 4.54
CA LYS A 329 -22.00 -4.82 5.78
C LYS A 329 -22.29 -6.12 6.52
N LEU A 330 -21.89 -6.16 7.80
CA LEU A 330 -22.20 -7.23 8.74
C LEU A 330 -23.15 -6.74 9.82
N ILE A 331 -24.13 -7.59 10.18
CA ILE A 331 -24.99 -7.41 11.37
C ILE A 331 -24.66 -8.54 12.33
N LEU A 332 -24.11 -8.21 13.49
CA LEU A 332 -23.72 -9.17 14.52
C LEU A 332 -24.76 -9.22 15.62
N VAL A 333 -25.31 -10.39 15.89
CA VAL A 333 -26.35 -10.62 16.91
C VAL A 333 -25.86 -11.68 17.90
N ASP A 334 -25.57 -11.28 19.13
CA ASP A 334 -25.22 -12.17 20.24
C ASP A 334 -25.48 -11.43 21.57
N TYR A 335 -25.93 -12.14 22.59
CA TYR A 335 -26.22 -11.57 23.92
C TYR A 335 -25.08 -11.72 24.92
N ASP A 336 -24.09 -12.56 24.60
CA ASP A 336 -23.02 -12.93 25.53
C ASP A 336 -21.91 -11.89 25.63
N ASP A 337 -21.23 -11.94 26.76
CA ASP A 337 -19.94 -11.29 26.99
C ASP A 337 -18.78 -12.28 26.79
N MET A 338 -17.63 -11.77 26.41
CA MET A 338 -16.41 -12.56 26.24
C MET A 338 -15.89 -13.04 27.58
N LYS A 339 -15.64 -14.35 27.70
CA LYS A 339 -15.09 -14.99 28.89
C LYS A 339 -13.73 -15.61 28.61
N THR A 340 -12.93 -15.83 29.65
CA THR A 340 -11.60 -16.45 29.53
C THR A 340 -11.66 -17.82 28.86
N ASP A 341 -12.70 -18.63 29.12
CA ASP A 341 -12.88 -19.97 28.53
C ASP A 341 -13.11 -19.95 27.02
N ASN A 342 -13.38 -18.77 26.45
CA ASN A 342 -13.58 -18.60 25.02
C ASN A 342 -12.26 -18.40 24.25
N ILE A 343 -11.20 -17.88 24.89
CA ILE A 343 -10.00 -17.33 24.25
C ILE A 343 -9.39 -18.27 23.21
N MET A 344 -9.17 -19.53 23.55
CA MET A 344 -8.46 -20.48 22.68
C MET A 344 -9.23 -20.91 21.42
N ARG A 345 -10.53 -20.63 21.36
CA ARG A 345 -11.39 -21.01 20.22
C ARG A 345 -12.09 -19.84 19.56
N HIS A 346 -11.93 -18.63 20.10
CA HIS A 346 -12.58 -17.42 19.60
C HIS A 346 -11.62 -16.58 18.76
N TYR A 347 -12.16 -15.73 17.87
CA TYR A 347 -11.35 -14.74 17.16
C TYR A 347 -10.83 -13.63 18.08
N LEU A 348 -11.60 -13.29 19.11
CA LEU A 348 -11.23 -12.35 20.16
C LEU A 348 -10.23 -12.98 21.16
N GLY A 349 -9.46 -12.12 21.83
CA GLY A 349 -8.41 -12.51 22.74
C GLY A 349 -8.62 -12.06 24.19
N ILE A 350 -7.55 -12.17 25.01
CA ILE A 350 -7.58 -11.85 26.44
C ILE A 350 -7.95 -10.39 26.73
N GLN A 351 -7.59 -9.48 25.84
CA GLN A 351 -7.90 -8.04 25.96
C GLN A 351 -9.39 -7.71 25.83
N ASP A 352 -10.17 -8.65 25.29
CA ASP A 352 -11.60 -8.49 25.02
C ASP A 352 -12.47 -9.12 26.11
N VAL A 353 -11.87 -9.74 27.13
CA VAL A 353 -12.58 -10.38 28.25
C VAL A 353 -13.42 -9.35 29.01
N ASN A 354 -14.64 -9.73 29.38
CA ASN A 354 -15.67 -8.91 29.99
C ASN A 354 -16.29 -7.83 29.08
N GLN A 355 -15.95 -7.81 27.80
CA GLN A 355 -16.64 -6.98 26.80
C GLN A 355 -17.75 -7.78 26.12
N SER A 356 -18.78 -7.07 25.63
CA SER A 356 -19.78 -7.71 24.77
C SER A 356 -19.11 -8.30 23.54
N LYS A 357 -19.38 -9.58 23.23
CA LYS A 357 -18.79 -10.29 22.09
C LYS A 357 -19.01 -9.50 20.78
N VAL A 358 -20.23 -9.03 20.54
CA VAL A 358 -20.55 -8.28 19.30
C VAL A 358 -19.80 -6.95 19.22
N SER A 359 -19.66 -6.21 20.34
CA SER A 359 -18.96 -4.94 20.35
C SER A 359 -17.45 -5.10 20.17
N ALA A 360 -16.85 -6.06 20.87
CA ALA A 360 -15.43 -6.37 20.74
C ALA A 360 -15.10 -6.89 19.33
N LEU A 361 -15.96 -7.74 18.76
CA LEU A 361 -15.80 -8.27 17.41
C LEU A 361 -15.90 -7.16 16.36
N LYS A 362 -16.89 -6.26 16.47
CA LYS A 362 -16.96 -5.06 15.63
C LYS A 362 -15.65 -4.27 15.66
N ASN A 363 -15.15 -3.94 16.86
CA ASN A 363 -13.92 -3.16 17.01
C ASN A 363 -12.74 -3.86 16.34
N ARG A 364 -12.61 -5.16 16.52
CA ARG A 364 -11.53 -5.96 15.94
C ARG A 364 -11.61 -5.99 14.40
N LEU A 365 -12.79 -6.21 13.85
CA LEU A 365 -13.00 -6.26 12.40
C LEU A 365 -12.73 -4.88 11.76
N GLN A 366 -13.21 -3.79 12.37
CA GLN A 366 -13.00 -2.44 11.85
C GLN A 366 -11.59 -1.91 12.05
N GLN A 367 -10.81 -2.45 13.03
CA GLN A 367 -9.38 -2.18 13.12
C GLN A 367 -8.60 -2.77 11.93
N ASN A 368 -8.99 -3.93 11.45
CA ASN A 368 -8.36 -4.59 10.31
C ASN A 368 -8.89 -4.06 8.96
N ILE A 369 -10.19 -3.77 8.89
CA ILE A 369 -10.89 -3.32 7.67
C ILE A 369 -11.74 -2.10 8.03
N PRO A 370 -11.17 -0.89 8.03
CA PRO A 370 -11.85 0.34 8.50
C PRO A 370 -13.13 0.69 7.74
N GLU A 371 -13.23 0.34 6.45
CA GLU A 371 -14.41 0.63 5.61
C GLU A 371 -15.56 -0.36 5.79
N LEU A 372 -15.36 -1.46 6.55
CA LEU A 372 -16.40 -2.43 6.82
C LEU A 372 -17.49 -1.83 7.70
N GLU A 373 -18.73 -1.83 7.24
CA GLU A 373 -19.87 -1.43 8.07
C GLU A 373 -20.28 -2.59 8.99
N VAL A 374 -20.20 -2.39 10.30
CA VAL A 374 -20.61 -3.40 11.29
C VAL A 374 -21.65 -2.82 12.24
N VAL A 375 -22.85 -3.39 12.19
CA VAL A 375 -23.95 -3.07 13.11
C VAL A 375 -24.05 -4.20 14.16
N VAL A 376 -24.25 -3.85 15.41
CA VAL A 376 -24.24 -4.81 16.51
C VAL A 376 -25.53 -4.77 17.33
N TYR A 377 -26.01 -5.95 17.72
CA TYR A 377 -27.16 -6.12 18.60
C TYR A 377 -26.82 -7.08 19.74
N LYS A 378 -26.71 -6.56 20.97
CA LYS A 378 -26.51 -7.39 22.17
C LYS A 378 -27.83 -8.01 22.60
N THR A 379 -28.32 -9.00 21.84
CA THR A 379 -29.58 -9.68 22.09
C THR A 379 -29.56 -11.08 21.47
N ASN A 380 -30.55 -11.92 21.78
CA ASN A 380 -30.69 -13.19 21.10
C ASN A 380 -31.37 -13.01 19.72
N ILE A 381 -31.13 -13.96 18.80
CA ILE A 381 -31.62 -13.88 17.42
C ILE A 381 -33.13 -13.83 17.30
N LEU A 382 -33.87 -14.51 18.17
CA LEU A 382 -35.35 -14.53 18.13
C LEU A 382 -35.91 -13.16 18.48
N ASN A 383 -35.39 -12.51 19.51
CA ASN A 383 -35.78 -11.13 19.86
C ASN A 383 -35.41 -10.14 18.76
N TRP A 384 -34.22 -10.29 18.16
CA TRP A 384 -33.79 -9.46 17.06
C TRP A 384 -34.75 -9.61 15.86
N LEU A 385 -35.09 -10.85 15.47
CA LEU A 385 -36.04 -11.12 14.37
C LEU A 385 -37.44 -10.53 14.66
N ASN A 386 -37.90 -10.60 15.91
CA ASN A 386 -39.19 -10.02 16.30
C ASN A 386 -39.21 -8.48 16.21
N SER A 387 -38.04 -7.84 16.29
CA SER A 387 -37.90 -6.39 16.19
C SER A 387 -37.78 -5.87 14.75
N GLN A 388 -37.62 -6.77 13.76
CA GLN A 388 -37.50 -6.40 12.37
C GLN A 388 -38.85 -6.49 11.66
N ASN A 389 -39.13 -5.58 10.75
CA ASN A 389 -40.25 -5.67 9.84
C ASN A 389 -39.89 -6.44 8.56
N ASP A 390 -40.88 -6.74 7.73
CA ASP A 390 -40.72 -7.51 6.50
C ASP A 390 -39.81 -6.84 5.48
N GLU A 391 -39.81 -5.53 5.40
CA GLU A 391 -38.96 -4.73 4.51
C GLU A 391 -37.52 -4.87 4.92
N GLN A 392 -37.21 -4.66 6.21
CA GLN A 392 -35.86 -4.81 6.76
C GLN A 392 -35.29 -6.21 6.53
N LEU A 393 -36.11 -7.26 6.72
CA LEU A 393 -35.69 -8.64 6.48
C LEU A 393 -35.42 -8.90 4.99
N SER A 394 -36.18 -8.30 4.08
CA SER A 394 -35.99 -8.44 2.63
C SER A 394 -34.71 -7.77 2.10
N GLU A 395 -34.21 -6.79 2.84
CA GLU A 395 -32.94 -6.11 2.54
C GLU A 395 -31.71 -6.94 2.92
N MET A 396 -31.88 -7.98 3.74
CA MET A 396 -30.75 -8.84 4.13
C MET A 396 -30.35 -9.76 2.97
N HIS A 397 -29.06 -9.98 2.79
CA HIS A 397 -28.55 -10.97 1.84
C HIS A 397 -28.77 -12.38 2.37
N SER A 398 -28.37 -12.61 3.62
CA SER A 398 -28.43 -13.93 4.27
C SER A 398 -28.32 -13.81 5.79
N ILE A 399 -28.74 -14.87 6.48
CA ILE A 399 -28.45 -15.09 7.90
C ILE A 399 -27.55 -16.31 8.03
N VAL A 400 -26.50 -16.20 8.82
CA VAL A 400 -25.66 -17.31 9.28
C VAL A 400 -26.03 -17.61 10.73
N LEU A 401 -26.52 -18.82 10.98
CA LEU A 401 -26.83 -19.30 12.34
C LEU A 401 -25.64 -20.08 12.89
N ALA A 402 -25.03 -19.55 13.91
CA ALA A 402 -23.86 -20.13 14.61
C ALA A 402 -24.03 -20.02 16.14
N THR A 403 -25.27 -20.21 16.61
CA THR A 403 -25.61 -20.04 18.03
C THR A 403 -25.13 -21.21 18.90
N GLY A 404 -24.93 -22.37 18.29
CA GLY A 404 -24.65 -23.62 19.01
C GLY A 404 -25.82 -24.07 19.91
N HIS A 405 -27.03 -23.59 19.62
CA HIS A 405 -28.25 -23.95 20.36
C HIS A 405 -29.32 -24.45 19.38
N PRO A 406 -29.35 -25.76 19.09
CA PRO A 406 -30.24 -26.37 18.10
C PRO A 406 -31.71 -25.97 18.19
N PRO A 407 -32.33 -25.88 19.42
CA PRO A 407 -33.72 -25.42 19.51
C PRO A 407 -33.96 -24.02 18.96
N THR A 408 -33.04 -23.07 19.20
CA THR A 408 -33.15 -21.71 18.66
C THR A 408 -32.97 -21.72 17.16
N GLU A 409 -31.99 -22.44 16.64
CA GLU A 409 -31.70 -22.56 15.22
C GLU A 409 -32.88 -23.17 14.45
N LEU A 410 -33.48 -24.25 15.01
CA LEU A 410 -34.66 -24.87 14.43
C LEU A 410 -35.86 -23.92 14.40
N GLU A 411 -36.07 -23.15 15.46
CA GLU A 411 -37.17 -22.15 15.50
C GLU A 411 -36.96 -21.03 14.48
N VAL A 412 -35.72 -20.55 14.31
CA VAL A 412 -35.39 -19.59 13.26
C VAL A 412 -35.65 -20.18 11.88
N CYS A 413 -35.18 -21.41 11.62
CA CYS A 413 -35.42 -22.10 10.36
C CYS A 413 -36.92 -22.24 10.07
N ARG A 414 -37.71 -22.66 11.09
CA ARG A 414 -39.14 -22.83 10.97
C ARG A 414 -39.85 -21.54 10.58
N ARG A 415 -39.58 -20.46 11.30
CA ARG A 415 -40.15 -19.12 10.97
C ARG A 415 -39.77 -18.66 9.58
N TYR A 416 -38.54 -18.94 9.18
CA TYR A 416 -37.95 -18.54 7.93
C TYR A 416 -38.55 -19.28 6.72
N ILE A 417 -38.56 -20.60 6.79
CA ILE A 417 -39.08 -21.46 5.72
C ILE A 417 -40.61 -21.22 5.52
N LEU A 418 -41.34 -21.00 6.61
CA LEU A 418 -42.80 -20.77 6.56
C LEU A 418 -43.14 -19.40 6.01
N THR A 419 -42.27 -18.41 6.10
CA THR A 419 -42.57 -17.03 5.68
C THR A 419 -42.02 -16.66 4.32
N ARG A 420 -41.16 -17.48 3.70
CA ARG A 420 -40.44 -17.23 2.40
C ARG A 420 -39.82 -15.83 2.29
N ARG A 421 -39.42 -15.22 3.41
CA ARG A 421 -39.09 -13.80 3.51
C ARG A 421 -37.63 -13.42 3.22
N MET A 422 -36.71 -14.41 3.12
CA MET A 422 -35.30 -14.16 2.78
C MET A 422 -34.78 -15.19 1.80
N SER A 423 -33.73 -14.78 1.06
CA SER A 423 -33.22 -15.58 -0.04
C SER A 423 -32.31 -16.73 0.41
N LYS A 424 -31.60 -16.60 1.56
CA LYS A 424 -30.58 -17.60 1.96
C LYS A 424 -30.42 -17.69 3.49
N LEU A 425 -30.46 -18.89 4.01
CA LEU A 425 -30.20 -19.22 5.42
C LEU A 425 -29.09 -20.28 5.46
N TYR A 426 -28.04 -20.03 6.23
CA TYR A 426 -26.94 -20.94 6.41
C TYR A 426 -26.87 -21.40 7.87
N LEU A 427 -26.85 -22.70 8.09
CA LEU A 427 -26.58 -23.32 9.37
C LEU A 427 -25.11 -23.71 9.41
N VAL A 428 -24.39 -23.25 10.43
CA VAL A 428 -22.99 -23.56 10.66
C VAL A 428 -22.87 -24.05 12.10
N GLY A 429 -22.90 -25.39 12.24
CA GLY A 429 -22.82 -26.04 13.53
C GLY A 429 -21.44 -26.62 13.83
#